data_c67ca2f6a1395a62e8797cc77be3868f
#
_entry.id   c67ca2f6a1395a62e8797cc77be3868f
#
_cell.length_a   1.000
_cell.length_b   1.000
_cell.length_c   1.000
_cell.angle_alpha   90.00
_cell.angle_beta   90.00
_cell.angle_gamma   90.00
#
_symmetry.space_group_name_H-M   'P 1'
#
loop_
_entity.id
_entity.type
_entity.pdbx_description
1 polymer ?
#
loop_
_entity_poly.entity_id
_entity_poly.type
_entity_poly.pdbx_seq_one_letter_code
_entity_poly.pdbx_strand_id
1 'polypeptide(L)'
;MDYQVLTAQQAEQFVERGYVAIRGCFTREAAQEYTAAIWTRLGYAPDDPGTWTQPSVHMPGHRDIDIRKFAPKAWGAVCDLVGGAQRIQPYRWNDGFIVNLSEGADRPWQPASPAAPGWHKDGDFFRHFLDSPEQGLLTLVLWSEVRHQGGATFVAADSVGPVARFLAEHPEGVYPPSIAWTGAEPQPATFAWGDLVGQCGDFVEATGEVGDVYLLHPYILHAKAQNVLRVPRYITNPPVHLVEPMRFDRADPADLSLVERAVLRGLGVDHYPFTARGPREELVPERVAMHRSMKQAEQQRLSAAGMA
;
A
#
# COMPACT_ATOMS: atom_id res chain seq x y z
N MET A 1 -11.38 -15.79 -18.36
CA MET A 1 -10.32 -14.77 -18.62
C MET A 1 -8.99 -15.48 -18.62
N ASP A 2 -8.17 -15.21 -19.63
CA ASP A 2 -6.79 -15.70 -19.64
C ASP A 2 -5.92 -14.65 -18.96
N TYR A 3 -5.37 -14.99 -17.79
CA TYR A 3 -4.46 -14.11 -17.06
C TYR A 3 -3.04 -14.22 -17.61
N GLN A 4 -2.28 -13.13 -17.57
CA GLN A 4 -0.88 -13.12 -18.02
C GLN A 4 0.07 -13.78 -17.00
N VAL A 5 -0.22 -13.59 -15.73
CA VAL A 5 0.63 -14.01 -14.59
C VAL A 5 -0.15 -14.77 -13.52
N LEU A 6 -1.36 -14.33 -13.20
CA LEU A 6 -2.14 -14.93 -12.13
C LEU A 6 -2.66 -16.31 -12.53
N THR A 7 -2.65 -17.24 -11.58
CA THR A 7 -3.45 -18.45 -11.68
C THR A 7 -4.91 -18.13 -11.36
N ALA A 8 -5.84 -18.99 -11.79
CA ALA A 8 -7.26 -18.85 -11.43
C ALA A 8 -7.46 -18.82 -9.89
N GLN A 9 -6.71 -19.64 -9.15
CA GLN A 9 -6.75 -19.66 -7.69
C GLN A 9 -6.27 -18.34 -7.08
N GLN A 10 -5.22 -17.73 -7.62
CA GLN A 10 -4.74 -16.42 -7.16
C GLN A 10 -5.74 -15.30 -7.44
N ALA A 11 -6.40 -15.34 -8.61
CA ALA A 11 -7.45 -14.38 -8.96
C ALA A 11 -8.65 -14.51 -8.01
N GLU A 12 -9.07 -15.73 -7.70
CA GLU A 12 -10.13 -16.00 -6.75
C GLU A 12 -9.74 -15.55 -5.33
N GLN A 13 -8.54 -15.90 -4.86
CA GLN A 13 -7.99 -15.42 -3.58
C GLN A 13 -8.04 -13.89 -3.49
N PHE A 14 -7.65 -13.18 -4.55
CA PHE A 14 -7.69 -11.72 -4.54
C PHE A 14 -9.12 -11.18 -4.40
N VAL A 15 -10.08 -11.75 -5.12
CA VAL A 15 -11.49 -11.35 -5.02
C VAL A 15 -12.07 -11.65 -3.64
N GLU A 16 -11.65 -12.75 -3.02
CA GLU A 16 -12.16 -13.17 -1.70
C GLU A 16 -11.48 -12.47 -0.55
N ARG A 17 -10.17 -12.31 -0.61
CA ARG A 17 -9.31 -11.87 0.50
C ARG A 17 -8.63 -10.52 0.26
N GLY A 18 -8.90 -9.87 -0.86
CA GLY A 18 -8.38 -8.53 -1.18
C GLY A 18 -6.86 -8.48 -1.37
N TYR A 19 -6.14 -9.61 -1.41
CA TYR A 19 -4.70 -9.62 -1.65
C TYR A 19 -4.21 -10.87 -2.36
N VAL A 20 -3.07 -10.74 -3.03
CA VAL A 20 -2.29 -11.85 -3.58
C VAL A 20 -0.80 -11.57 -3.46
N ALA A 21 0.00 -12.60 -3.19
CA ALA A 21 1.46 -12.50 -3.17
C ALA A 21 2.05 -13.09 -4.46
N ILE A 22 2.84 -12.30 -5.17
CA ILE A 22 3.58 -12.70 -6.37
C ILE A 22 5.03 -12.91 -5.95
N ARG A 23 5.49 -14.15 -6.00
CA ARG A 23 6.81 -14.52 -5.50
C ARG A 23 7.88 -14.34 -6.59
N GLY A 24 9.07 -13.85 -6.18
CA GLY A 24 10.23 -13.76 -7.05
C GLY A 24 10.03 -12.84 -8.26
N CYS A 25 9.58 -11.61 -8.06
CA CYS A 25 9.39 -10.63 -9.12
C CYS A 25 10.71 -10.00 -9.60
N PHE A 26 11.72 -9.99 -8.75
CA PHE A 26 13.09 -9.56 -9.04
C PHE A 26 14.09 -10.25 -8.11
N THR A 27 15.38 -10.21 -8.46
CA THR A 27 16.43 -10.91 -7.70
C THR A 27 16.98 -10.05 -6.55
N ARG A 28 17.68 -10.68 -5.62
CA ARG A 28 18.40 -10.00 -4.53
C ARG A 28 19.47 -9.04 -5.05
N GLU A 29 20.17 -9.41 -6.11
CA GLU A 29 21.20 -8.59 -6.76
C GLU A 29 20.58 -7.33 -7.38
N ALA A 30 19.43 -7.47 -8.05
CA ALA A 30 18.68 -6.32 -8.58
C ALA A 30 18.20 -5.39 -7.45
N ALA A 31 17.76 -5.95 -6.31
CA ALA A 31 17.38 -5.16 -5.15
C ALA A 31 18.56 -4.36 -4.57
N GLN A 32 19.77 -4.96 -4.53
CA GLN A 32 20.97 -4.33 -3.98
C GLN A 32 21.34 -3.04 -4.72
N GLU A 33 21.08 -2.94 -6.02
CA GLU A 33 21.30 -1.70 -6.78
C GLU A 33 20.56 -0.49 -6.17
N TYR A 34 19.38 -0.69 -5.62
CA TYR A 34 18.54 0.37 -5.04
C TYR A 34 18.73 0.50 -3.53
N THR A 35 19.02 -0.59 -2.84
CA THR A 35 19.13 -0.61 -1.37
C THR A 35 20.52 -0.26 -0.84
N ALA A 36 21.57 -0.29 -1.69
CA ALA A 36 22.95 -0.06 -1.28
C ALA A 36 23.19 1.27 -0.53
N ALA A 37 22.43 2.31 -0.88
CA ALA A 37 22.58 3.64 -0.28
C ALA A 37 21.72 3.88 0.96
N ILE A 38 20.90 2.92 1.40
CA ILE A 38 19.91 3.13 2.49
C ILE A 38 20.59 3.65 3.76
N TRP A 39 21.67 3.04 4.21
CA TRP A 39 22.36 3.42 5.43
C TRP A 39 22.98 4.81 5.36
N THR A 40 23.59 5.16 4.23
CA THR A 40 24.09 6.52 3.97
C THR A 40 22.93 7.52 4.00
N ARG A 41 21.82 7.22 3.35
CA ARG A 41 20.64 8.08 3.34
C ARG A 41 20.03 8.27 4.73
N LEU A 42 19.95 7.21 5.53
CA LEU A 42 19.51 7.28 6.92
C LEU A 42 20.48 8.08 7.81
N GLY A 43 21.77 8.09 7.48
CA GLY A 43 22.81 8.62 8.33
C GLY A 43 23.09 7.74 9.53
N TYR A 44 22.91 6.43 9.39
CA TYR A 44 23.11 5.41 10.43
C TYR A 44 24.23 4.45 10.03
N ALA A 45 24.91 3.88 11.01
CA ALA A 45 25.85 2.78 10.80
C ALA A 45 25.08 1.45 10.80
N PRO A 46 25.24 0.60 9.74
CA PRO A 46 24.50 -0.67 9.64
C PRO A 46 24.77 -1.63 10.79
N ASP A 47 26.01 -1.64 11.30
CA ASP A 47 26.50 -2.56 12.33
C ASP A 47 26.46 -1.96 13.75
N ASP A 48 25.96 -0.72 13.90
CA ASP A 48 25.85 -0.04 15.20
C ASP A 48 24.40 0.44 15.45
N PRO A 49 23.56 -0.41 16.08
CA PRO A 49 22.20 -0.03 16.44
C PRO A 49 22.10 1.21 17.35
N GLY A 50 23.19 1.61 18.04
CA GLY A 50 23.24 2.82 18.83
C GLY A 50 23.09 4.10 18.02
N THR A 51 23.33 4.04 16.70
CA THR A 51 23.13 5.15 15.77
C THR A 51 21.69 5.27 15.26
N TRP A 52 20.83 4.26 15.47
CA TRP A 52 19.47 4.19 14.94
C TRP A 52 18.52 5.01 15.82
N THR A 53 18.50 6.31 15.60
CA THR A 53 17.72 7.24 16.43
C THR A 53 16.20 7.12 16.27
N GLN A 54 15.73 6.49 15.18
CA GLN A 54 14.31 6.23 14.93
C GLN A 54 14.08 4.74 14.69
N PRO A 55 13.09 4.13 15.34
CA PRO A 55 12.80 2.71 15.17
C PRO A 55 12.22 2.39 13.78
N SER A 56 11.65 3.39 13.11
CA SER A 56 11.06 3.27 11.78
C SER A 56 11.16 4.60 11.04
N VAL A 57 11.52 4.56 9.77
CA VAL A 57 11.68 5.74 8.91
C VAL A 57 10.97 5.55 7.58
N HIS A 58 10.16 6.53 7.17
CA HIS A 58 9.58 6.59 5.83
C HIS A 58 10.43 7.54 4.98
N MET A 59 11.30 6.99 4.15
CA MET A 59 12.27 7.73 3.36
C MET A 59 11.64 8.32 2.10
N PRO A 60 12.04 9.52 1.65
CA PRO A 60 11.62 10.06 0.36
C PRO A 60 12.25 9.29 -0.81
N GLY A 61 11.58 9.23 -1.96
CA GLY A 61 12.15 8.65 -3.17
C GLY A 61 13.14 9.60 -3.87
N HIS A 62 14.23 9.04 -4.39
CA HIS A 62 15.22 9.74 -5.21
C HIS A 62 15.24 9.23 -6.64
N ARG A 63 15.05 7.92 -6.84
CA ARG A 63 15.18 7.24 -8.13
C ARG A 63 13.87 6.58 -8.51
N ASP A 64 13.41 6.83 -9.73
CA ASP A 64 12.27 6.12 -10.31
C ASP A 64 12.72 4.77 -10.89
N ILE A 65 11.83 3.77 -10.78
CA ILE A 65 12.05 2.40 -11.24
C ILE A 65 10.95 2.05 -12.26
N ASP A 66 11.37 1.74 -13.48
CA ASP A 66 10.45 1.25 -14.50
C ASP A 66 10.07 -0.21 -14.21
N ILE A 67 8.89 -0.41 -13.60
CA ILE A 67 8.41 -1.73 -13.20
C ILE A 67 8.33 -2.72 -14.37
N ARG A 68 8.03 -2.26 -15.59
CA ARG A 68 7.91 -3.11 -16.77
C ARG A 68 9.20 -3.81 -17.11
N LYS A 69 10.33 -3.13 -16.82
CA LYS A 69 11.68 -3.65 -17.04
C LYS A 69 12.24 -4.35 -15.81
N PHE A 70 12.03 -3.76 -14.65
CA PHE A 70 12.60 -4.22 -13.39
C PHE A 70 11.87 -5.45 -12.82
N ALA A 71 10.55 -5.45 -12.84
CA ALA A 71 9.71 -6.51 -12.27
C ALA A 71 8.53 -6.86 -13.21
N PRO A 72 8.80 -7.38 -14.43
CA PRO A 72 7.75 -7.63 -15.44
C PRO A 72 6.66 -8.59 -14.96
N LYS A 73 7.00 -9.53 -14.06
CA LYS A 73 6.03 -10.43 -13.45
C LYS A 73 5.05 -9.69 -12.54
N ALA A 74 5.53 -8.75 -11.71
CA ALA A 74 4.66 -7.90 -10.89
C ALA A 74 3.78 -7.00 -11.77
N TRP A 75 4.34 -6.43 -12.84
CA TRP A 75 3.59 -5.64 -13.80
C TRP A 75 2.45 -6.42 -14.46
N GLY A 76 2.72 -7.63 -14.95
CA GLY A 76 1.67 -8.48 -15.55
C GLY A 76 0.55 -8.81 -14.56
N ALA A 77 0.90 -9.12 -13.30
CA ALA A 77 -0.09 -9.38 -12.26
C ALA A 77 -0.93 -8.12 -11.90
N VAL A 78 -0.32 -6.93 -11.90
CA VAL A 78 -1.07 -5.66 -11.75
C VAL A 78 -2.07 -5.50 -12.90
N CYS A 79 -1.63 -5.75 -14.15
CA CYS A 79 -2.51 -5.67 -15.31
C CYS A 79 -3.69 -6.67 -15.19
N ASP A 80 -3.43 -7.90 -14.77
CA ASP A 80 -4.47 -8.91 -14.56
C ASP A 80 -5.53 -8.44 -13.55
N LEU A 81 -5.09 -7.83 -12.44
CA LEU A 81 -5.99 -7.40 -11.36
C LEU A 81 -6.88 -6.22 -11.76
N VAL A 82 -6.34 -5.24 -12.48
CA VAL A 82 -7.08 -4.02 -12.84
C VAL A 82 -7.83 -4.11 -14.18
N GLY A 83 -7.67 -5.23 -14.93
CA GLY A 83 -8.34 -5.44 -16.21
C GLY A 83 -7.59 -4.86 -17.42
N GLY A 84 -6.26 -4.77 -17.32
CA GLY A 84 -5.37 -4.43 -18.45
C GLY A 84 -4.56 -3.15 -18.28
N ALA A 85 -3.43 -3.09 -18.98
CA ALA A 85 -2.48 -1.97 -18.91
C ALA A 85 -3.09 -0.62 -19.32
N GLN A 86 -4.10 -0.61 -20.19
CA GLN A 86 -4.79 0.59 -20.66
C GLN A 86 -5.60 1.29 -19.56
N ARG A 87 -5.88 0.59 -18.46
CA ARG A 87 -6.60 1.16 -17.31
C ARG A 87 -5.67 1.86 -16.30
N ILE A 88 -4.34 1.75 -16.48
CA ILE A 88 -3.33 2.21 -15.52
C ILE A 88 -2.73 3.52 -16.04
N GLN A 89 -2.68 4.55 -15.17
CA GLN A 89 -1.87 5.76 -15.42
C GLN A 89 -0.38 5.39 -15.48
N PRO A 90 0.51 6.27 -15.99
CA PRO A 90 1.95 6.02 -15.96
C PRO A 90 2.42 5.58 -14.57
N TYR A 91 2.84 4.31 -14.44
CA TYR A 91 3.13 3.68 -13.18
C TYR A 91 4.62 3.36 -13.06
N ARG A 92 5.22 3.86 -12.00
CA ARG A 92 6.63 3.61 -11.65
C ARG A 92 6.74 3.35 -10.16
N TRP A 93 7.68 2.51 -9.80
CA TRP A 93 8.13 2.43 -8.42
C TRP A 93 9.18 3.49 -8.15
N ASN A 94 9.56 3.65 -6.90
CA ASN A 94 10.70 4.46 -6.49
C ASN A 94 11.38 3.86 -5.26
N ASP A 95 12.53 4.40 -4.90
CA ASP A 95 13.35 4.00 -3.76
C ASP A 95 12.99 4.75 -2.45
N GLY A 96 11.74 5.17 -2.32
CA GLY A 96 11.20 5.74 -1.08
C GLY A 96 10.88 4.63 -0.07
N PHE A 97 11.91 4.11 0.59
CA PHE A 97 11.77 2.95 1.46
C PHE A 97 11.04 3.28 2.76
N ILE A 98 10.16 2.39 3.17
CA ILE A 98 9.66 2.32 4.53
C ILE A 98 10.54 1.34 5.29
N VAL A 99 11.41 1.89 6.12
CA VAL A 99 12.39 1.14 6.90
C VAL A 99 11.83 0.87 8.29
N ASN A 100 11.87 -0.38 8.73
CA ASN A 100 11.56 -0.76 10.11
C ASN A 100 12.80 -1.41 10.72
N LEU A 101 13.42 -0.74 11.67
CA LEU A 101 14.64 -1.18 12.34
C LEU A 101 14.33 -1.92 13.66
N SER A 102 13.38 -1.40 14.44
CA SER A 102 13.09 -1.90 15.77
C SER A 102 11.73 -1.43 16.32
N GLU A 103 10.76 -1.17 15.46
CA GLU A 103 9.44 -0.68 15.90
C GLU A 103 8.82 -1.61 16.94
N GLY A 104 8.55 -1.08 18.13
CA GLY A 104 7.95 -1.82 19.22
C GLY A 104 8.74 -3.02 19.76
N ALA A 105 10.05 -3.10 19.48
CA ALA A 105 10.91 -4.23 19.84
C ALA A 105 11.21 -4.35 21.33
N ASP A 106 10.82 -3.36 22.12
CA ASP A 106 10.92 -3.30 23.58
C ASP A 106 9.69 -3.87 24.31
N ARG A 107 8.67 -4.26 23.54
CA ARG A 107 7.41 -4.82 24.06
C ARG A 107 7.24 -6.26 23.59
N PRO A 108 6.51 -7.11 24.35
CA PRO A 108 6.16 -8.44 23.88
C PRO A 108 5.46 -8.41 22.52
N TRP A 109 5.78 -9.38 21.67
CA TRP A 109 5.13 -9.55 20.38
C TRP A 109 3.61 -9.66 20.53
N GLN A 110 2.90 -8.94 19.67
CA GLN A 110 1.46 -9.03 19.54
C GLN A 110 1.11 -9.50 18.12
N PRO A 111 0.35 -10.57 17.95
CA PRO A 111 -0.11 -11.02 16.64
C PRO A 111 -1.09 -10.00 16.03
N ALA A 112 -1.29 -10.09 14.73
CA ALA A 112 -2.30 -9.30 14.03
C ALA A 112 -3.69 -9.55 14.63
N SER A 113 -4.37 -8.47 15.00
CA SER A 113 -5.73 -8.50 15.58
C SER A 113 -6.34 -7.11 15.44
N PRO A 114 -7.66 -6.94 15.61
CA PRO A 114 -8.28 -5.62 15.63
C PRO A 114 -7.68 -4.66 16.66
N ALA A 115 -7.11 -5.19 17.74
CA ALA A 115 -6.47 -4.40 18.80
C ALA A 115 -5.03 -3.93 18.46
N ALA A 116 -4.42 -4.42 17.38
CA ALA A 116 -3.13 -3.93 16.94
C ALA A 116 -3.22 -2.44 16.56
N PRO A 117 -2.22 -1.62 16.92
CA PRO A 117 -2.25 -0.19 16.62
C PRO A 117 -1.95 0.09 15.15
N GLY A 118 -2.46 1.24 14.67
CA GLY A 118 -2.04 1.80 13.38
C GLY A 118 -2.77 1.21 12.16
N TRP A 119 -3.89 0.54 12.33
CA TRP A 119 -4.73 0.13 11.20
C TRP A 119 -5.18 1.33 10.38
N HIS A 120 -5.04 1.23 9.06
CA HIS A 120 -5.47 2.24 8.11
C HIS A 120 -5.57 1.63 6.69
N LYS A 121 -6.19 2.36 5.79
CA LYS A 121 -5.99 2.21 4.34
C LYS A 121 -5.13 3.38 3.86
N ASP A 122 -4.27 3.16 2.89
CA ASP A 122 -3.51 4.24 2.26
C ASP A 122 -4.40 5.20 1.44
N GLY A 123 -3.89 6.40 1.18
CA GLY A 123 -4.54 7.39 0.33
C GLY A 123 -4.94 8.68 1.05
N ASP A 124 -3.99 9.36 1.73
CA ASP A 124 -4.25 10.66 2.37
C ASP A 124 -4.02 11.86 1.44
N PHE A 125 -3.86 11.60 0.12
CA PHE A 125 -3.69 12.63 -0.91
C PHE A 125 -4.98 12.99 -1.66
N PHE A 126 -6.12 12.37 -1.34
CA PHE A 126 -7.37 12.60 -2.05
C PHE A 126 -8.59 12.31 -1.16
N ARG A 127 -9.71 12.92 -1.53
CA ARG A 127 -11.04 12.60 -0.97
C ARG A 127 -11.50 11.27 -1.55
N HIS A 128 -11.84 10.31 -0.68
CA HIS A 128 -12.18 8.96 -1.07
C HIS A 128 -13.63 8.81 -1.50
N PHE A 129 -13.83 8.06 -2.57
CA PHE A 129 -15.12 7.56 -3.04
C PHE A 129 -15.03 6.06 -3.29
N LEU A 130 -16.18 5.40 -3.40
CA LEU A 130 -16.23 3.97 -3.71
C LEU A 130 -15.54 3.63 -5.05
N ASP A 131 -15.52 4.56 -6.00
CA ASP A 131 -14.96 4.41 -7.34
C ASP A 131 -13.63 5.14 -7.56
N SER A 132 -12.96 5.58 -6.49
CA SER A 132 -11.74 6.39 -6.56
C SER A 132 -10.67 5.83 -7.52
N PRO A 133 -10.33 6.55 -8.61
CA PRO A 133 -9.28 6.14 -9.52
C PRO A 133 -7.87 6.41 -8.97
N GLU A 134 -7.75 7.26 -7.97
CA GLU A 134 -6.50 7.67 -7.34
C GLU A 134 -5.76 6.50 -6.69
N GLN A 135 -6.43 5.39 -6.44
CA GLN A 135 -5.84 4.16 -5.93
C GLN A 135 -6.63 2.93 -6.39
N GLY A 136 -6.22 2.32 -7.50
CA GLY A 136 -6.80 1.07 -8.01
C GLY A 136 -6.20 -0.18 -7.36
N LEU A 137 -4.94 -0.11 -6.92
CA LEU A 137 -4.23 -1.11 -6.13
C LEU A 137 -3.21 -0.43 -5.23
N LEU A 138 -2.82 -1.12 -4.17
CA LEU A 138 -1.62 -0.85 -3.41
C LEU A 138 -0.63 -2.00 -3.63
N THR A 139 0.63 -1.70 -3.94
CA THR A 139 1.67 -2.72 -4.00
C THR A 139 2.52 -2.64 -2.73
N LEU A 140 2.87 -3.79 -2.18
CA LEU A 140 3.80 -3.91 -1.08
C LEU A 140 5.01 -4.69 -1.57
N VAL A 141 6.12 -4.01 -1.82
CA VAL A 141 7.32 -4.57 -2.44
C VAL A 141 8.34 -4.89 -1.35
N LEU A 142 8.80 -6.15 -1.28
CA LEU A 142 9.79 -6.58 -0.30
C LEU A 142 11.21 -6.42 -0.85
N TRP A 143 11.93 -5.40 -0.36
CA TRP A 143 13.32 -5.11 -0.72
C TRP A 143 14.34 -5.78 0.19
N SER A 144 13.88 -6.33 1.30
CA SER A 144 14.61 -7.21 2.21
C SER A 144 13.79 -8.46 2.49
N GLU A 145 14.39 -9.49 3.04
CA GLU A 145 13.64 -10.58 3.66
C GLU A 145 12.76 -10.01 4.78
N VAL A 146 11.52 -10.47 4.87
CA VAL A 146 10.55 -10.10 5.91
C VAL A 146 10.11 -11.36 6.64
N ARG A 147 10.63 -11.55 7.84
CA ARG A 147 10.34 -12.73 8.69
C ARG A 147 9.14 -12.49 9.59
N HIS A 148 8.57 -13.57 10.06
CA HIS A 148 7.63 -13.51 11.19
C HIS A 148 8.27 -12.75 12.37
N GLN A 149 7.52 -11.82 12.97
CA GLN A 149 8.00 -10.91 14.03
C GLN A 149 9.13 -9.94 13.62
N GLY A 150 9.46 -9.87 12.33
CA GLY A 150 10.51 -9.02 11.75
C GLY A 150 9.99 -7.71 11.15
N GLY A 151 8.91 -7.15 11.67
CA GLY A 151 8.39 -5.85 11.22
C GLY A 151 7.63 -5.90 9.90
N ALA A 152 6.93 -6.98 9.63
CA ALA A 152 6.08 -7.14 8.46
C ALA A 152 4.93 -6.12 8.40
N THR A 153 4.10 -6.19 7.39
CA THR A 153 2.83 -5.50 7.32
C THR A 153 1.71 -6.47 7.70
N PHE A 154 0.90 -6.10 8.68
CA PHE A 154 -0.34 -6.79 8.97
C PHE A 154 -1.39 -6.40 7.94
N VAL A 155 -2.18 -7.36 7.48
CA VAL A 155 -3.24 -7.21 6.48
C VAL A 155 -4.52 -7.81 7.05
N ALA A 156 -5.60 -7.03 7.08
CA ALA A 156 -6.94 -7.53 7.37
C ALA A 156 -7.56 -8.00 6.04
N ALA A 157 -7.46 -9.28 5.76
CA ALA A 157 -7.74 -9.88 4.45
C ALA A 157 -9.24 -9.83 4.07
N ASP A 158 -10.13 -9.63 5.02
CA ASP A 158 -11.58 -9.51 4.83
C ASP A 158 -12.10 -8.05 4.92
N SER A 159 -11.18 -7.06 4.94
CA SER A 159 -11.55 -5.64 5.12
C SER A 159 -12.14 -4.97 3.90
N VAL A 160 -12.05 -5.57 2.70
CA VAL A 160 -12.64 -4.99 1.47
C VAL A 160 -14.14 -4.74 1.65
N GLY A 161 -14.87 -5.69 2.21
CA GLY A 161 -16.31 -5.56 2.45
C GLY A 161 -16.69 -4.41 3.39
N PRO A 162 -16.18 -4.36 4.63
CA PRO A 162 -16.41 -3.25 5.56
C PRO A 162 -16.12 -1.88 4.96
N VAL A 163 -14.97 -1.72 4.29
CA VAL A 163 -14.58 -0.44 3.68
C VAL A 163 -15.46 -0.09 2.48
N ALA A 164 -15.81 -1.08 1.63
CA ALA A 164 -16.70 -0.85 0.49
C ALA A 164 -18.10 -0.38 0.93
N ARG A 165 -18.69 -1.03 1.94
CA ARG A 165 -19.99 -0.62 2.48
C ARG A 165 -19.93 0.80 3.05
N PHE A 166 -18.92 1.11 3.85
CA PHE A 166 -18.73 2.44 4.38
C PHE A 166 -18.62 3.51 3.29
N LEU A 167 -17.86 3.26 2.22
CA LEU A 167 -17.75 4.20 1.10
C LEU A 167 -19.03 4.30 0.27
N ALA A 168 -19.80 3.22 0.13
CA ALA A 168 -21.09 3.23 -0.56
C ALA A 168 -22.15 4.06 0.18
N GLU A 169 -22.08 4.10 1.52
CA GLU A 169 -22.97 4.92 2.39
C GLU A 169 -22.58 6.40 2.38
N HIS A 170 -21.39 6.76 1.88
CA HIS A 170 -20.87 8.13 1.86
C HIS A 170 -20.55 8.61 0.42
N PRO A 171 -21.55 8.69 -0.48
CA PRO A 171 -21.33 9.13 -1.85
C PRO A 171 -20.88 10.59 -1.97
N GLU A 172 -21.04 11.39 -0.93
CA GLU A 172 -20.45 12.74 -0.80
C GLU A 172 -18.94 12.73 -0.69
N GLY A 173 -18.34 11.58 -0.34
CA GLY A 173 -16.91 11.35 -0.19
C GLY A 173 -16.42 11.42 1.26
N VAL A 174 -15.31 10.73 1.52
CA VAL A 174 -14.73 10.53 2.86
C VAL A 174 -13.32 11.14 2.90
N TYR A 175 -13.00 11.87 3.96
CA TYR A 175 -11.68 12.45 4.18
C TYR A 175 -10.78 11.48 4.96
N PRO A 176 -9.46 11.45 4.64
CA PRO A 176 -8.50 10.77 5.49
C PRO A 176 -8.45 11.46 6.86
N PRO A 177 -8.35 10.72 7.98
CA PRO A 177 -8.28 11.32 9.32
C PRO A 177 -7.03 12.18 9.56
N SER A 178 -5.98 11.98 8.75
CA SER A 178 -4.73 12.77 8.79
C SER A 178 -4.86 14.18 8.23
N ILE A 179 -5.98 14.51 7.59
CA ILE A 179 -6.23 15.83 6.99
C ILE A 179 -7.20 16.61 7.88
N ALA A 180 -6.72 17.74 8.40
CA ALA A 180 -7.56 18.65 9.16
C ALA A 180 -8.58 19.34 8.21
N TRP A 181 -9.86 19.28 8.58
CA TRP A 181 -10.90 20.02 7.87
C TRP A 181 -10.83 21.51 8.20
N THR A 182 -10.71 22.35 7.20
CA THR A 182 -10.65 23.82 7.34
C THR A 182 -11.77 24.55 6.58
N GLY A 183 -12.72 23.80 6.00
CA GLY A 183 -13.83 24.34 5.23
C GLY A 183 -14.91 25.00 6.13
N ALA A 184 -15.75 25.86 5.52
CA ALA A 184 -16.89 26.49 6.19
C ALA A 184 -18.11 25.55 6.31
N GLU A 185 -18.18 24.55 5.43
CA GLU A 185 -19.25 23.53 5.45
C GLU A 185 -19.04 22.52 6.61
N PRO A 186 -20.06 21.77 7.01
CA PRO A 186 -19.90 20.70 7.98
C PRO A 186 -18.76 19.75 7.59
N GLN A 187 -18.01 19.30 8.60
CA GLN A 187 -16.92 18.35 8.37
C GLN A 187 -17.46 17.09 7.66
N PRO A 188 -16.86 16.70 6.53
CA PRO A 188 -17.23 15.45 5.86
C PRO A 188 -16.95 14.22 6.72
N ALA A 189 -17.55 13.08 6.35
CA ALA A 189 -17.24 11.81 6.97
C ALA A 189 -15.73 11.53 6.92
N THR A 190 -15.20 10.91 7.97
CA THR A 190 -13.82 10.46 8.07
C THR A 190 -13.79 8.97 8.43
N PHE A 191 -12.70 8.29 8.07
CA PHE A 191 -12.56 6.88 8.42
C PHE A 191 -12.36 6.68 9.93
N ALA A 192 -13.19 5.87 10.54
CA ALA A 192 -13.00 5.33 11.89
C ALA A 192 -12.32 3.94 11.77
N TRP A 193 -11.00 3.92 11.63
CA TRP A 193 -10.25 2.69 11.33
C TRP A 193 -10.50 1.56 12.34
N GLY A 194 -10.62 1.89 13.63
CA GLY A 194 -10.92 0.92 14.67
C GLY A 194 -12.25 0.23 14.48
N ASP A 195 -13.29 0.97 14.08
CA ASP A 195 -14.62 0.43 13.86
C ASP A 195 -14.68 -0.47 12.61
N LEU A 196 -13.92 -0.10 11.58
CA LEU A 196 -13.84 -0.88 10.35
C LEU A 196 -13.06 -2.18 10.57
N VAL A 197 -11.87 -2.12 11.19
CA VAL A 197 -11.07 -3.32 11.46
C VAL A 197 -11.71 -4.21 12.52
N GLY A 198 -12.52 -3.65 13.42
CA GLY A 198 -13.32 -4.40 14.40
C GLY A 198 -14.34 -5.36 13.78
N GLN A 199 -14.69 -5.17 12.49
CA GLN A 199 -15.55 -6.06 11.72
C GLN A 199 -14.79 -7.19 11.02
N CYS A 200 -13.44 -7.21 11.12
CA CYS A 200 -12.57 -8.17 10.44
C CYS A 200 -12.17 -9.32 11.38
N GLY A 201 -11.98 -10.50 10.81
CA GLY A 201 -11.57 -11.71 11.52
C GLY A 201 -10.44 -12.48 10.83
N ASP A 202 -10.05 -12.11 9.61
CA ASP A 202 -8.98 -12.77 8.86
C ASP A 202 -7.75 -11.85 8.75
N PHE A 203 -6.71 -12.16 9.53
CA PHE A 203 -5.50 -11.36 9.62
C PHE A 203 -4.28 -12.13 9.13
N VAL A 204 -3.44 -11.47 8.33
CA VAL A 204 -2.23 -12.04 7.73
C VAL A 204 -1.03 -11.15 8.05
N GLU A 205 0.11 -11.77 8.29
CA GLU A 205 1.41 -11.12 8.34
C GLU A 205 2.09 -11.26 6.97
N ALA A 206 2.33 -10.15 6.27
CA ALA A 206 2.93 -10.16 4.93
C ALA A 206 4.43 -10.42 5.01
N THR A 207 4.81 -11.68 5.08
CA THR A 207 6.19 -12.17 5.14
C THR A 207 6.65 -12.71 3.79
N GLY A 208 7.96 -12.75 3.55
CA GLY A 208 8.52 -13.29 2.31
C GLY A 208 9.99 -12.93 2.09
N GLU A 209 10.46 -13.33 0.91
CA GLU A 209 11.82 -13.11 0.47
C GLU A 209 11.99 -11.78 -0.29
N VAL A 210 13.22 -11.37 -0.49
CA VAL A 210 13.55 -10.26 -1.40
C VAL A 210 12.97 -10.54 -2.78
N GLY A 211 12.28 -9.55 -3.35
CA GLY A 211 11.66 -9.68 -4.66
C GLY A 211 10.23 -10.18 -4.66
N ASP A 212 9.68 -10.52 -3.51
CA ASP A 212 8.25 -10.81 -3.38
C ASP A 212 7.44 -9.49 -3.37
N VAL A 213 6.27 -9.53 -3.99
CA VAL A 213 5.36 -8.40 -4.08
C VAL A 213 3.96 -8.83 -3.66
N TYR A 214 3.41 -8.16 -2.67
CA TYR A 214 1.99 -8.28 -2.35
C TYR A 214 1.21 -7.22 -3.13
N LEU A 215 0.17 -7.65 -3.82
CA LEU A 215 -0.79 -6.78 -4.48
C LEU A 215 -2.04 -6.75 -3.62
N LEU A 216 -2.37 -5.58 -3.11
CA LEU A 216 -3.46 -5.37 -2.16
C LEU A 216 -4.57 -4.58 -2.83
N HIS A 217 -5.81 -4.96 -2.59
CA HIS A 217 -6.97 -4.15 -2.95
C HIS A 217 -6.89 -2.78 -2.26
N PRO A 218 -7.31 -1.67 -2.91
CA PRO A 218 -7.21 -0.33 -2.32
C PRO A 218 -7.97 -0.16 -1.00
N TYR A 219 -8.88 -1.08 -0.66
CA TYR A 219 -9.66 -1.06 0.59
C TYR A 219 -9.11 -1.97 1.67
N ILE A 220 -7.99 -2.61 1.44
CA ILE A 220 -7.33 -3.41 2.46
C ILE A 220 -6.87 -2.52 3.61
N LEU A 221 -7.37 -2.82 4.80
CA LEU A 221 -6.81 -2.28 6.03
C LEU A 221 -5.52 -3.01 6.35
N HIS A 222 -4.50 -2.22 6.68
CA HIS A 222 -3.19 -2.77 7.02
C HIS A 222 -2.54 -1.95 8.13
N ALA A 223 -1.57 -2.56 8.80
CA ALA A 223 -0.84 -1.92 9.89
C ALA A 223 0.61 -2.39 9.90
N LYS A 224 1.49 -1.59 10.50
CA LYS A 224 2.88 -1.96 10.71
C LYS A 224 3.01 -2.91 11.90
N ALA A 225 3.62 -4.08 11.70
CA ALA A 225 3.96 -5.01 12.78
C ALA A 225 5.20 -4.55 13.56
N GLN A 226 5.30 -5.03 14.80
CA GLN A 226 6.52 -4.89 15.60
C GLN A 226 7.70 -5.61 14.91
N ASN A 227 8.91 -5.06 15.06
CA ASN A 227 10.16 -5.71 14.65
C ASN A 227 10.96 -6.14 15.88
N VAL A 228 10.49 -7.20 16.55
CA VAL A 228 11.15 -7.71 17.78
C VAL A 228 12.46 -8.41 17.49
N LEU A 229 12.66 -8.84 16.22
CA LEU A 229 13.93 -9.43 15.79
C LEU A 229 15.04 -8.41 15.61
N ARG A 230 14.70 -7.11 15.52
CA ARG A 230 15.66 -6.01 15.23
C ARG A 230 16.49 -6.24 13.97
N VAL A 231 15.91 -6.95 12.99
CA VAL A 231 16.49 -7.15 11.66
C VAL A 231 15.95 -6.04 10.75
N PRO A 232 16.79 -5.20 10.15
CA PRO A 232 16.34 -4.13 9.29
C PRO A 232 15.45 -4.63 8.15
N ARG A 233 14.24 -4.08 8.03
CA ARG A 233 13.26 -4.43 7.02
C ARG A 233 12.99 -3.23 6.11
N TYR A 234 13.08 -3.46 4.79
CA TYR A 234 12.87 -2.45 3.75
C TYR A 234 11.72 -2.87 2.84
N ILE A 235 10.70 -2.03 2.74
CA ILE A 235 9.61 -2.18 1.78
C ILE A 235 9.34 -0.86 1.07
N THR A 236 8.57 -0.91 -0.02
CA THR A 236 7.87 0.25 -0.58
C THR A 236 6.42 -0.12 -0.83
N ASN A 237 5.53 0.89 -0.86
CA ASN A 237 4.10 0.70 -1.05
C ASN A 237 3.52 1.62 -2.14
N PRO A 238 4.07 1.63 -3.38
CA PRO A 238 3.58 2.51 -4.43
C PRO A 238 2.13 2.17 -4.83
N PRO A 239 1.21 3.17 -4.87
CA PRO A 239 -0.15 2.97 -5.34
C PRO A 239 -0.19 2.85 -6.86
N VAL A 240 -1.16 2.09 -7.38
CA VAL A 240 -1.51 2.06 -8.81
C VAL A 240 -2.69 2.99 -9.04
N HIS A 241 -2.51 4.03 -9.84
CA HIS A 241 -3.57 4.95 -10.23
C HIS A 241 -4.27 4.45 -11.49
N LEU A 242 -5.60 4.57 -11.52
CA LEU A 242 -6.41 4.23 -12.69
C LEU A 242 -6.63 5.45 -13.58
N VAL A 243 -6.81 5.22 -14.87
CA VAL A 243 -7.14 6.28 -15.85
C VAL A 243 -8.55 6.81 -15.61
N GLU A 244 -9.47 5.93 -15.23
CA GLU A 244 -10.88 6.23 -15.00
C GLU A 244 -11.35 5.65 -13.67
N PRO A 245 -12.41 6.19 -13.05
CA PRO A 245 -13.04 5.59 -11.89
C PRO A 245 -13.45 4.14 -12.12
N MET A 246 -13.42 3.34 -11.05
CA MET A 246 -13.96 1.97 -11.06
C MET A 246 -15.44 1.99 -11.43
N ARG A 247 -15.89 0.95 -12.11
CA ARG A 247 -17.29 0.81 -12.53
C ARG A 247 -17.85 -0.53 -12.08
N PHE A 248 -18.91 -0.48 -11.32
CA PHE A 248 -19.55 -1.65 -10.72
C PHE A 248 -20.88 -2.00 -11.40
N ASP A 249 -21.22 -1.30 -12.49
CA ASP A 249 -22.47 -1.37 -13.26
C ASP A 249 -22.22 -1.76 -14.73
N ARG A 250 -21.14 -2.49 -15.03
CA ARG A 250 -20.83 -2.92 -16.40
C ARG A 250 -21.90 -3.86 -16.92
N ALA A 251 -22.29 -3.66 -18.18
CA ALA A 251 -23.34 -4.47 -18.82
C ALA A 251 -22.90 -5.94 -18.96
N ASP A 252 -21.62 -6.20 -19.28
CA ASP A 252 -21.05 -7.53 -19.30
C ASP A 252 -20.20 -7.73 -18.04
N PRO A 253 -20.53 -8.70 -17.16
CA PRO A 253 -19.71 -9.03 -15.99
C PRO A 253 -18.27 -9.46 -16.34
N ALA A 254 -18.02 -9.91 -17.57
CA ALA A 254 -16.67 -10.23 -18.03
C ALA A 254 -15.76 -9.00 -18.17
N ASP A 255 -16.32 -7.81 -18.30
CA ASP A 255 -15.58 -6.54 -18.35
C ASP A 255 -15.17 -6.00 -16.97
N LEU A 256 -15.71 -6.60 -15.89
CA LEU A 256 -15.32 -6.25 -14.52
C LEU A 256 -13.89 -6.73 -14.25
N SER A 257 -13.04 -5.82 -13.79
CA SER A 257 -11.72 -6.17 -13.24
C SER A 257 -11.85 -6.98 -11.94
N LEU A 258 -10.78 -7.66 -11.53
CA LEU A 258 -10.79 -8.38 -10.25
C LEU A 258 -10.95 -7.42 -9.06
N VAL A 259 -10.44 -6.19 -9.18
CA VAL A 259 -10.64 -5.13 -8.17
C VAL A 259 -12.12 -4.78 -8.07
N GLU A 260 -12.80 -4.51 -9.19
CA GLU A 260 -14.24 -4.18 -9.22
C GLU A 260 -15.09 -5.36 -8.69
N ARG A 261 -14.72 -6.60 -9.03
CA ARG A 261 -15.40 -7.81 -8.53
C ARG A 261 -15.26 -8.00 -7.03
N ALA A 262 -14.08 -7.67 -6.46
CA ALA A 262 -13.87 -7.73 -5.01
C ALA A 262 -14.77 -6.73 -4.26
N VAL A 263 -14.99 -5.53 -4.83
CA VAL A 263 -15.92 -4.54 -4.26
C VAL A 263 -17.35 -5.07 -4.30
N LEU A 264 -17.83 -5.57 -5.45
CA LEU A 264 -19.18 -6.12 -5.60
C LEU A 264 -19.42 -7.29 -4.63
N ARG A 265 -18.44 -8.21 -4.50
CA ARG A 265 -18.49 -9.28 -3.50
C ARG A 265 -18.60 -8.71 -2.08
N GLY A 266 -17.81 -7.68 -1.75
CA GLY A 266 -17.81 -7.02 -0.45
C GLY A 266 -19.15 -6.33 -0.11
N LEU A 267 -19.85 -5.84 -1.13
CA LEU A 267 -21.21 -5.27 -1.03
C LEU A 267 -22.30 -6.35 -1.01
N GLY A 268 -21.99 -7.59 -1.41
CA GLY A 268 -22.95 -8.69 -1.51
C GLY A 268 -23.91 -8.58 -2.70
N VAL A 269 -23.48 -7.96 -3.81
CA VAL A 269 -24.29 -7.72 -5.01
C VAL A 269 -23.48 -8.04 -6.28
N ASP A 270 -24.17 -8.29 -7.39
CA ASP A 270 -23.56 -8.53 -8.69
C ASP A 270 -23.45 -7.26 -9.55
N HIS A 271 -24.16 -6.19 -9.14
CA HIS A 271 -24.24 -4.93 -9.87
C HIS A 271 -24.51 -3.80 -8.90
N TYR A 272 -23.80 -2.67 -9.05
CA TYR A 272 -23.97 -1.52 -8.17
C TYR A 272 -23.71 -0.20 -8.94
N PRO A 273 -24.75 0.56 -9.33
CA PRO A 273 -24.56 1.88 -9.92
C PRO A 273 -24.12 2.86 -8.84
N PHE A 274 -22.89 3.38 -8.97
CA PHE A 274 -22.37 4.38 -8.03
C PHE A 274 -22.16 5.72 -8.74
N THR A 275 -22.53 6.80 -8.06
CA THR A 275 -22.26 8.18 -8.52
C THR A 275 -21.75 8.99 -7.33
N ALA A 276 -20.52 9.50 -7.44
CA ALA A 276 -19.97 10.44 -6.49
C ALA A 276 -20.82 11.72 -6.44
N ARG A 277 -21.17 12.18 -5.24
CA ARG A 277 -22.00 13.39 -5.01
C ARG A 277 -21.19 14.59 -4.55
N GLY A 278 -19.92 14.39 -4.19
CA GLY A 278 -18.99 15.46 -3.82
C GLY A 278 -17.91 15.69 -4.87
N PRO A 279 -17.14 16.77 -4.75
CA PRO A 279 -16.00 17.03 -5.63
C PRO A 279 -14.88 16.03 -5.35
N ARG A 280 -14.17 15.61 -6.41
CA ARG A 280 -12.89 14.90 -6.27
C ARG A 280 -11.81 15.94 -5.97
N GLU A 281 -11.19 15.80 -4.82
CA GLU A 281 -10.24 16.77 -4.29
C GLU A 281 -8.87 16.12 -4.08
N GLU A 282 -7.82 16.78 -4.54
CA GLU A 282 -6.46 16.49 -4.14
C GLU A 282 -6.20 17.13 -2.76
N LEU A 283 -5.57 16.36 -1.88
CA LEU A 283 -5.23 16.78 -0.52
C LEU A 283 -3.71 16.77 -0.37
N VAL A 284 -3.18 17.65 0.48
CA VAL A 284 -1.73 17.73 0.73
C VAL A 284 -1.46 17.45 2.20
N PRO A 285 -1.02 16.23 2.55
CA PRO A 285 -0.64 15.89 3.92
C PRO A 285 0.57 16.68 4.40
N GLU A 286 0.62 17.01 5.69
CA GLU A 286 1.76 17.73 6.30
C GLU A 286 3.11 17.03 6.09
N ARG A 287 3.11 15.69 6.02
CA ARG A 287 4.33 14.92 5.77
C ARG A 287 5.05 15.25 4.46
N VAL A 288 4.37 15.89 3.48
CA VAL A 288 4.99 16.31 2.21
C VAL A 288 6.12 17.31 2.46
N ALA A 289 5.92 18.27 3.37
CA ALA A 289 6.96 19.24 3.73
C ALA A 289 8.12 18.54 4.45
N MET A 290 7.83 17.61 5.35
CA MET A 290 8.85 16.81 6.06
C MET A 290 9.69 15.98 5.08
N HIS A 291 9.05 15.31 4.11
CA HIS A 291 9.76 14.52 3.10
C HIS A 291 10.67 15.38 2.21
N ARG A 292 10.30 16.62 1.90
CA ARG A 292 11.18 17.56 1.17
C ARG A 292 12.46 17.87 1.95
N SER A 293 12.33 18.17 3.23
CA SER A 293 13.48 18.43 4.11
C SER A 293 14.36 17.19 4.28
N MET A 294 13.75 16.02 4.47
CA MET A 294 14.48 14.74 4.52
C MET A 294 15.26 14.49 3.23
N LYS A 295 14.63 14.71 2.07
CA LYS A 295 15.28 14.50 0.76
C LYS A 295 16.52 15.37 0.60
N GLN A 296 16.48 16.62 1.02
CA GLN A 296 17.64 17.53 1.00
C GLN A 296 18.77 17.03 1.91
N ALA A 297 18.45 16.59 3.14
CA ALA A 297 19.43 16.05 4.06
C ALA A 297 20.05 14.74 3.55
N GLU A 298 19.26 13.85 2.93
CA GLU A 298 19.74 12.63 2.30
C GLU A 298 20.68 12.93 1.11
N GLN A 299 20.35 13.90 0.26
CA GLN A 299 21.20 14.33 -0.84
C GLN A 299 22.57 14.84 -0.37
N GLN A 300 22.60 15.62 0.72
CA GLN A 300 23.85 16.07 1.32
C GLN A 300 24.72 14.89 1.78
N ARG A 301 24.13 13.89 2.45
CA ARG A 301 24.84 12.69 2.88
C ARG A 301 25.35 11.85 1.71
N LEU A 302 24.56 11.67 0.65
CA LEU A 302 24.95 10.97 -0.56
C LEU A 302 26.12 11.68 -1.26
N SER A 303 26.04 13.02 -1.40
CA SER A 303 27.15 13.80 -1.99
C SER A 303 28.42 13.70 -1.16
N ALA A 304 28.34 13.77 0.16
CA ALA A 304 29.51 13.62 1.05
C ALA A 304 30.15 12.22 0.95
N ALA A 305 29.35 11.20 0.64
CA ALA A 305 29.80 9.82 0.44
C ALA A 305 30.25 9.51 -0.99
N GLY A 306 30.18 10.46 -1.92
CA GLY A 306 30.49 10.24 -3.34
C GLY A 306 29.50 9.33 -4.07
N MET A 307 28.24 9.29 -3.62
CA MET A 307 27.17 8.44 -4.13
C MET A 307 26.05 9.25 -4.83
N ALA A 308 26.26 10.55 -5.07
CA ALA A 308 25.28 11.44 -5.71
C ALA A 308 25.32 11.37 -7.23
#